data_6370b8ac7609e2a99207132d52d79eee
#
_entry.id   6370b8ac7609e2a99207132d52d79eee
#
_cell.length_a   1.000
_cell.length_b   1.000
_cell.length_c   1.000
_cell.angle_alpha   90.00
_cell.angle_beta   90.00
_cell.angle_gamma   90.00
#
_symmetry.space_group_name_H-M   'P 1'
#
loop_
_entity.id
_entity.type
_entity.pdbx_description
1 polymer ?
#
loop_
_entity_poly.entity_id
_entity_poly.type
_entity_poly.pdbx_seq_one_letter_code
_entity_poly.pdbx_strand_id
1 'polypeptide(L)'
;MGLLMPTLAERLAVHSVQDDTSFATGDGALVSLFRVEGLTRLYARGEGSELMERIYRALPAFFLTPGHRLQWTVARDPAWAHPVVERQFSGLERQARRIGMDTEGFTNGPPKDRFQGHFLPERAYLALWTDPNILTPHDAQLEKQARNRKLEKAQVAWGPWQVPGLALGGLIPTHAAACEALLAALGIGPQRLGLRIVPLNTREAMLAWREMLDPDRGADPQQGDALATIYDAGHPPLMADPFGPHIPQVAAQVLPPYARVGQGETIQAGGHYVRMLAMTLGPSHPVDFRDLYDHLPADLPMRYTLHLAPWSGGGRLKTLAAAILTWSNGANRLINAARRDVLARSQAGDPACSMQIMFSTWGKTPEEAGERARRLAQRIGSWGGVMVEDVFGDPLPAWLASIPGLMTQGPVRTHLLNLSDACAFFPVASQASPWSEGPCLLRGPQGQPLP
;
A
#
# COMPACT_ATOMS: atom_id res chain seq x y z
N MET A 1 15.35 6.07 -34.43
CA MET A 1 15.27 5.03 -33.41
C MET A 1 14.24 5.49 -32.38
N GLY A 2 12.97 5.10 -32.51
CA GLY A 2 11.94 5.43 -31.55
C GLY A 2 12.25 4.72 -30.23
N LEU A 3 12.42 5.50 -29.15
CA LEU A 3 12.45 4.95 -27.79
C LEU A 3 11.10 4.24 -27.57
N LEU A 4 11.11 2.91 -27.59
CA LEU A 4 9.96 2.12 -27.17
C LEU A 4 9.71 2.45 -25.69
N MET A 5 8.65 3.18 -25.42
CA MET A 5 8.22 3.41 -24.03
C MET A 5 7.85 2.05 -23.43
N PRO A 6 8.35 1.72 -22.22
CA PRO A 6 7.99 0.46 -21.57
C PRO A 6 6.47 0.40 -21.37
N THR A 7 5.91 -0.76 -21.58
CA THR A 7 4.49 -1.01 -21.29
C THR A 7 4.21 -0.82 -19.80
N LEU A 8 2.96 -0.54 -19.43
CA LEU A 8 2.60 -0.36 -18.03
C LEU A 8 2.96 -1.61 -17.19
N ALA A 9 2.81 -2.80 -17.78
CA ALA A 9 3.18 -4.07 -17.13
C ALA A 9 4.68 -4.19 -16.84
N GLU A 10 5.53 -3.69 -17.72
CA GLU A 10 7.00 -3.70 -17.53
C GLU A 10 7.48 -2.73 -16.45
N ARG A 11 6.62 -1.81 -16.01
CA ARG A 11 6.92 -0.87 -14.92
C ARG A 11 6.65 -1.46 -13.53
N LEU A 12 5.87 -2.54 -13.43
CA LEU A 12 5.60 -3.19 -12.15
C LEU A 12 6.78 -4.03 -11.70
N ALA A 13 7.06 -4.01 -10.38
CA ALA A 13 8.08 -4.87 -9.81
C ALA A 13 7.62 -6.33 -9.73
N VAL A 14 6.34 -6.57 -9.44
CA VAL A 14 5.76 -7.90 -9.28
C VAL A 14 5.59 -8.59 -10.62
N HIS A 15 6.12 -9.81 -10.71
CA HIS A 15 6.10 -10.60 -11.93
C HIS A 15 5.24 -11.86 -11.80
N SER A 16 5.50 -12.68 -10.80
CA SER A 16 4.91 -14.00 -10.64
C SER A 16 4.50 -14.28 -9.22
N VAL A 17 3.57 -15.21 -9.06
CA VAL A 17 3.25 -15.81 -7.76
C VAL A 17 4.41 -16.73 -7.35
N GLN A 18 4.84 -16.65 -6.09
CA GLN A 18 5.86 -17.51 -5.51
C GLN A 18 5.29 -18.67 -4.73
N ASP A 19 4.29 -18.40 -3.89
CA ASP A 19 3.53 -19.35 -3.08
C ASP A 19 2.11 -18.79 -2.82
N ASP A 20 1.36 -19.39 -1.91
CA ASP A 20 -0.03 -18.98 -1.62
C ASP A 20 -0.18 -17.56 -1.10
N THR A 21 0.87 -16.95 -0.54
CA THR A 21 0.81 -15.64 0.15
C THR A 21 1.86 -14.65 -0.32
N SER A 22 2.75 -15.06 -1.22
CA SER A 22 3.86 -14.21 -1.67
C SER A 22 4.02 -14.16 -3.18
N PHE A 23 4.58 -13.06 -3.64
CA PHE A 23 4.88 -12.79 -5.04
C PHE A 23 6.38 -12.53 -5.20
N ALA A 24 6.89 -12.91 -6.36
CA ALA A 24 8.28 -12.70 -6.76
C ALA A 24 8.39 -11.60 -7.82
N THR A 25 9.44 -10.82 -7.71
CA THR A 25 9.84 -9.82 -8.71
C THR A 25 10.86 -10.37 -9.69
N GLY A 26 11.08 -9.68 -10.81
CA GLY A 26 12.08 -10.09 -11.81
C GLY A 26 13.51 -10.12 -11.28
N ASP A 27 13.86 -9.33 -10.28
CA ASP A 27 15.17 -9.33 -9.62
C ASP A 27 15.29 -10.35 -8.47
N GLY A 28 14.20 -11.02 -8.13
CA GLY A 28 14.13 -12.09 -7.14
C GLY A 28 13.74 -11.65 -5.72
N ALA A 29 13.32 -10.40 -5.53
CA ALA A 29 12.71 -9.96 -4.28
C ALA A 29 11.34 -10.62 -4.06
N LEU A 30 10.87 -10.59 -2.82
CA LEU A 30 9.56 -11.12 -2.40
C LEU A 30 8.69 -10.02 -1.82
N VAL A 31 7.39 -10.16 -2.01
CA VAL A 31 6.38 -9.29 -1.39
C VAL A 31 5.16 -10.09 -0.96
N SER A 32 4.64 -9.79 0.24
CA SER A 32 3.35 -10.26 0.73
C SER A 32 2.45 -9.09 1.10
N LEU A 33 1.14 -9.27 0.88
CA LEU A 33 0.13 -8.27 1.16
C LEU A 33 -0.76 -8.70 2.33
N PHE A 34 -1.08 -7.75 3.19
CA PHE A 34 -1.94 -7.93 4.35
C PHE A 34 -3.08 -6.92 4.32
N ARG A 35 -4.29 -7.36 4.64
CA ARG A 35 -5.40 -6.46 4.92
C ARG A 35 -5.34 -6.00 6.37
N VAL A 36 -5.44 -4.71 6.59
CA VAL A 36 -5.49 -4.10 7.92
C VAL A 36 -6.94 -3.70 8.20
N GLU A 37 -7.56 -4.35 9.19
CA GLU A 37 -8.95 -4.09 9.53
C GLU A 37 -9.10 -2.98 10.59
N GLY A 38 -8.00 -2.62 11.26
CA GLY A 38 -7.95 -1.53 12.23
C GLY A 38 -7.53 -1.97 13.64
N LEU A 39 -7.59 -1.03 14.55
CA LEU A 39 -7.25 -1.24 15.96
C LEU A 39 -8.39 -1.97 16.70
N THR A 40 -8.02 -2.93 17.54
CA THR A 40 -8.97 -3.61 18.44
C THR A 40 -9.20 -2.83 19.74
N ARG A 41 -8.38 -1.83 20.02
CA ARG A 41 -8.50 -0.92 21.15
C ARG A 41 -8.74 0.50 20.64
N LEU A 42 -9.66 1.21 21.28
CA LEU A 42 -9.81 2.66 21.12
C LEU A 42 -8.70 3.38 21.86
N TYR A 43 -8.07 4.31 21.18
CA TYR A 43 -7.14 5.28 21.79
C TYR A 43 -7.84 6.63 21.87
N ALA A 44 -7.89 7.20 23.07
CA ALA A 44 -8.42 8.54 23.27
C ALA A 44 -7.54 9.59 22.55
N ARG A 45 -8.09 10.78 22.32
CA ARG A 45 -7.42 11.86 21.58
C ARG A 45 -6.06 12.27 22.20
N GLY A 46 -5.86 12.09 23.49
CA GLY A 46 -4.59 12.34 24.19
C GLY A 46 -3.60 11.17 24.22
N GLU A 47 -3.98 10.00 23.72
CA GLU A 47 -3.15 8.77 23.75
C GLU A 47 -2.33 8.55 22.47
N GLY A 48 -2.18 9.57 21.62
CA GLY A 48 -1.43 9.47 20.36
C GLY A 48 0.03 9.10 20.57
N SER A 49 0.66 9.66 21.60
CA SER A 49 2.04 9.33 21.95
C SER A 49 2.21 7.86 22.38
N GLU A 50 1.24 7.28 23.09
CA GLU A 50 1.27 5.85 23.46
C GLU A 50 1.16 4.96 22.20
N LEU A 51 0.28 5.33 21.27
CA LEU A 51 0.15 4.61 20.00
C LEU A 51 1.46 4.66 19.20
N MET A 52 2.06 5.85 19.04
CA MET A 52 3.34 6.01 18.34
C MET A 52 4.45 5.21 19.01
N GLU A 53 4.52 5.21 20.33
CA GLU A 53 5.51 4.42 21.08
C GLU A 53 5.32 2.91 20.85
N ARG A 54 4.07 2.42 20.80
CA ARG A 54 3.78 1.02 20.49
C ARG A 54 4.16 0.65 19.06
N ILE A 55 3.90 1.52 18.07
CA ILE A 55 4.35 1.34 16.70
C ILE A 55 5.88 1.30 16.68
N TYR A 56 6.53 2.24 17.34
CA TYR A 56 7.98 2.29 17.42
C TYR A 56 8.57 1.02 18.03
N ARG A 57 8.00 0.47 19.09
CA ARG A 57 8.47 -0.78 19.70
C ARG A 57 8.32 -2.01 18.80
N ALA A 58 7.35 -1.98 17.91
CA ALA A 58 7.03 -3.12 17.05
C ALA A 58 7.98 -3.24 15.83
N LEU A 59 8.59 -2.15 15.36
CA LEU A 59 9.21 -2.08 14.05
C LEU A 59 10.74 -2.07 13.98
N PRO A 60 11.54 -1.81 15.04
CA PRO A 60 12.98 -1.62 14.92
C PRO A 60 13.70 -2.78 14.23
N ALA A 61 13.27 -4.02 14.50
CA ALA A 61 13.86 -5.22 13.91
C ALA A 61 13.86 -5.21 12.36
N PHE A 62 12.87 -4.55 11.74
CA PHE A 62 12.78 -4.43 10.28
C PHE A 62 13.67 -3.31 9.70
N PHE A 63 14.15 -2.39 10.54
CA PHE A 63 14.90 -1.20 10.11
C PHE A 63 16.36 -1.18 10.60
N LEU A 64 16.78 -2.14 11.42
CA LEU A 64 18.16 -2.26 11.87
C LEU A 64 19.10 -2.73 10.76
N THR A 65 18.58 -3.58 9.86
CA THR A 65 19.34 -4.11 8.72
C THR A 65 18.63 -3.78 7.41
N PRO A 66 19.37 -3.45 6.33
CA PRO A 66 18.75 -3.29 5.01
C PRO A 66 18.11 -4.58 4.54
N GLY A 67 17.03 -4.47 3.77
CA GLY A 67 16.43 -5.61 3.08
C GLY A 67 14.93 -5.73 3.24
N HIS A 68 14.35 -5.25 4.32
CA HIS A 68 12.90 -5.18 4.46
C HIS A 68 12.39 -3.77 4.18
N ARG A 69 11.22 -3.68 3.55
CA ARG A 69 10.48 -2.42 3.33
C ARG A 69 9.04 -2.63 3.67
N LEU A 70 8.41 -1.58 4.20
CA LEU A 70 6.98 -1.54 4.49
C LEU A 70 6.31 -0.50 3.60
N GLN A 71 5.15 -0.89 3.06
CA GLN A 71 4.25 0.03 2.38
C GLN A 71 2.89 -0.08 3.04
N TRP A 72 2.38 1.02 3.53
CA TRP A 72 1.07 1.05 4.16
C TRP A 72 0.16 2.03 3.43
N THR A 73 -0.97 1.53 3.00
CA THR A 73 -1.96 2.32 2.27
C THR A 73 -3.28 2.30 2.98
N VAL A 74 -3.89 3.47 3.08
CA VAL A 74 -5.27 3.66 3.51
C VAL A 74 -6.00 4.40 2.41
N ALA A 75 -7.11 3.83 1.96
CA ALA A 75 -7.99 4.44 0.97
C ALA A 75 -9.41 4.52 1.51
N ARG A 76 -10.10 5.59 1.17
CA ARG A 76 -11.51 5.78 1.48
C ARG A 76 -12.23 6.38 0.28
N ASP A 77 -13.46 5.95 0.07
CA ASP A 77 -14.34 6.51 -0.94
C ASP A 77 -15.78 6.49 -0.40
N PRO A 78 -16.46 7.63 -0.35
CA PRO A 78 -17.86 7.68 0.05
C PRO A 78 -18.77 6.76 -0.78
N ALA A 79 -18.42 6.53 -2.05
CA ALA A 79 -19.17 5.62 -2.92
C ALA A 79 -19.17 4.16 -2.41
N TRP A 80 -18.18 3.77 -1.65
CA TRP A 80 -18.14 2.41 -1.05
C TRP A 80 -19.17 2.20 0.06
N ALA A 81 -19.79 3.26 0.57
CA ALA A 81 -20.86 3.14 1.55
C ALA A 81 -22.11 2.46 0.95
N HIS A 82 -22.39 2.70 -0.33
CA HIS A 82 -23.57 2.15 -1.01
C HIS A 82 -23.66 0.62 -0.91
N PRO A 83 -22.69 -0.18 -1.35
CA PRO A 83 -22.78 -1.64 -1.27
C PRO A 83 -22.82 -2.18 0.16
N VAL A 84 -22.22 -1.48 1.14
CA VAL A 84 -22.27 -1.87 2.55
C VAL A 84 -23.69 -1.71 3.12
N VAL A 85 -24.28 -0.54 2.90
CA VAL A 85 -25.66 -0.23 3.32
C VAL A 85 -26.64 -1.16 2.61
N GLU A 86 -26.49 -1.35 1.30
CA GLU A 86 -27.34 -2.24 0.49
C GLU A 86 -27.35 -3.67 1.02
N ARG A 87 -26.17 -4.23 1.34
CA ARG A 87 -26.06 -5.59 1.91
C ARG A 87 -26.79 -5.71 3.23
N GLN A 88 -26.69 -4.70 4.10
CA GLN A 88 -27.35 -4.67 5.39
C GLN A 88 -28.88 -4.62 5.24
N PHE A 89 -29.36 -3.69 4.41
CA PHE A 89 -30.81 -3.56 4.17
C PHE A 89 -31.41 -4.79 3.51
N SER A 90 -30.75 -5.38 2.51
CA SER A 90 -31.23 -6.62 1.90
C SER A 90 -31.26 -7.81 2.86
N GLY A 91 -30.42 -7.83 3.88
CA GLY A 91 -30.49 -8.77 5.00
C GLY A 91 -31.74 -8.57 5.84
N LEU A 92 -32.00 -7.33 6.23
CA LEU A 92 -33.20 -6.97 6.99
C LEU A 92 -34.48 -7.25 6.21
N GLU A 93 -34.52 -6.92 4.92
CA GLU A 93 -35.66 -7.21 4.03
C GLU A 93 -35.97 -8.71 3.95
N ARG A 94 -34.96 -9.55 3.81
CA ARG A 94 -35.14 -11.01 3.81
C ARG A 94 -35.73 -11.52 5.11
N GLN A 95 -35.26 -11.00 6.25
CA GLN A 95 -35.83 -11.38 7.56
C GLN A 95 -37.26 -10.91 7.75
N ALA A 96 -37.54 -9.65 7.40
CA ALA A 96 -38.88 -9.06 7.50
C ALA A 96 -39.91 -9.82 6.65
N ARG A 97 -39.58 -10.16 5.40
CA ARG A 97 -40.43 -10.99 4.53
C ARG A 97 -40.71 -12.36 5.15
N ARG A 98 -39.75 -12.95 5.87
CA ARG A 98 -39.97 -14.25 6.56
C ARG A 98 -41.00 -14.17 7.66
N ILE A 99 -41.12 -13.05 8.34
CA ILE A 99 -42.07 -12.84 9.45
C ILE A 99 -43.31 -12.04 9.04
N GLY A 100 -43.50 -11.77 7.73
CA GLY A 100 -44.65 -11.07 7.19
C GLY A 100 -44.72 -9.57 7.52
N MET A 101 -43.56 -8.94 7.87
CA MET A 101 -43.49 -7.48 8.07
C MET A 101 -43.30 -6.75 6.75
N ASP A 102 -44.12 -5.69 6.58
CA ASP A 102 -43.92 -4.72 5.50
C ASP A 102 -42.74 -3.79 5.83
N THR A 103 -41.76 -3.76 4.98
CA THR A 103 -40.55 -2.91 5.11
C THR A 103 -40.43 -1.86 4.02
N GLU A 104 -41.38 -1.76 3.09
CA GLU A 104 -41.30 -0.85 1.94
C GLU A 104 -41.00 0.59 2.34
N GLY A 105 -41.60 1.09 3.40
CA GLY A 105 -41.36 2.44 3.89
C GLY A 105 -40.01 2.63 4.60
N PHE A 106 -39.34 1.55 5.01
CA PHE A 106 -38.11 1.60 5.79
C PHE A 106 -36.88 1.26 4.95
N THR A 107 -37.01 0.34 4.00
CA THR A 107 -35.89 -0.18 3.20
C THR A 107 -35.80 0.44 1.81
N ASN A 108 -36.85 1.00 1.28
CA ASN A 108 -36.91 1.63 -0.04
C ASN A 108 -36.92 3.15 0.04
N GLY A 109 -36.05 3.82 -0.71
CA GLY A 109 -36.07 5.26 -0.91
C GLY A 109 -35.26 6.10 0.09
N PRO A 110 -35.69 7.34 0.44
CA PRO A 110 -34.88 8.35 1.13
C PRO A 110 -34.14 7.94 2.40
N PRO A 111 -34.62 7.00 3.25
CA PRO A 111 -33.84 6.55 4.41
C PRO A 111 -32.53 5.90 4.05
N LYS A 112 -32.50 5.07 3.01
CA LYS A 112 -31.32 4.34 2.56
C LYS A 112 -30.23 5.29 2.06
N ASP A 113 -30.61 6.28 1.26
CA ASP A 113 -29.70 7.30 0.75
C ASP A 113 -29.14 8.18 1.87
N ARG A 114 -29.96 8.49 2.88
CA ARG A 114 -29.51 9.22 4.07
C ARG A 114 -28.47 8.43 4.86
N PHE A 115 -28.65 7.11 5.02
CA PHE A 115 -27.69 6.28 5.74
C PHE A 115 -26.33 6.21 5.04
N GLN A 116 -26.30 6.19 3.71
CA GLN A 116 -25.03 6.15 2.95
C GLN A 116 -24.13 7.33 3.30
N GLY A 117 -24.65 8.54 3.42
CA GLY A 117 -23.90 9.74 3.79
C GLY A 117 -23.28 9.73 5.19
N HIS A 118 -23.68 8.80 6.05
CA HIS A 118 -23.16 8.67 7.41
C HIS A 118 -21.98 7.70 7.53
N PHE A 119 -21.72 6.87 6.51
CA PHE A 119 -20.65 5.89 6.53
C PHE A 119 -19.51 6.30 5.59
N LEU A 120 -18.29 6.07 6.05
CA LEU A 120 -17.07 6.28 5.30
C LEU A 120 -16.23 4.99 5.35
N PRO A 121 -16.53 4.03 4.49
CA PRO A 121 -15.77 2.79 4.43
C PRO A 121 -14.32 3.06 4.08
N GLU A 122 -13.44 2.35 4.76
CA GLU A 122 -12.00 2.43 4.58
C GLU A 122 -11.45 1.07 4.18
N ARG A 123 -10.44 1.08 3.34
CA ARG A 123 -9.66 -0.09 2.97
C ARG A 123 -8.20 0.20 3.26
N ALA A 124 -7.61 -0.62 4.12
CA ALA A 124 -6.23 -0.47 4.50
C ALA A 124 -5.45 -1.75 4.19
N TYR A 125 -4.28 -1.56 3.58
CA TYR A 125 -3.39 -2.66 3.20
C TYR A 125 -1.96 -2.34 3.59
N LEU A 126 -1.25 -3.38 3.99
CA LEU A 126 0.17 -3.34 4.31
C LEU A 126 0.89 -4.33 3.39
N ALA A 127 1.98 -3.92 2.77
CA ALA A 127 2.88 -4.80 2.04
C ALA A 127 4.24 -4.86 2.74
N LEU A 128 4.76 -6.07 2.90
CA LEU A 128 6.12 -6.33 3.36
C LEU A 128 6.94 -6.84 2.18
N TRP A 129 8.04 -6.14 1.91
CA TRP A 129 9.03 -6.52 0.93
C TRP A 129 10.26 -7.13 1.60
N THR A 130 10.88 -8.09 0.93
CA THR A 130 12.20 -8.60 1.27
C THR A 130 13.08 -8.55 0.03
N ASP A 131 14.04 -7.63 0.06
CA ASP A 131 14.92 -7.35 -1.08
C ASP A 131 16.17 -8.26 -1.07
N PRO A 132 16.78 -8.52 -2.23
CA PRO A 132 18.03 -9.28 -2.33
C PRO A 132 19.21 -8.69 -1.55
N ASN A 133 19.17 -7.42 -1.19
CA ASN A 133 20.23 -6.75 -0.42
C ASN A 133 20.29 -7.16 1.06
N ILE A 134 19.37 -7.98 1.52
CA ILE A 134 19.46 -8.63 2.84
C ILE A 134 20.55 -9.73 2.85
N LEU A 135 20.83 -10.30 1.67
CA LEU A 135 21.92 -11.23 1.46
C LEU A 135 23.24 -10.46 1.30
N THR A 136 24.36 -11.12 1.59
CA THR A 136 25.65 -10.53 1.22
C THR A 136 25.73 -10.38 -0.30
N PRO A 137 26.49 -9.42 -0.84
CA PRO A 137 26.64 -9.28 -2.31
C PRO A 137 27.10 -10.57 -3.00
N HIS A 138 27.95 -11.36 -2.33
CA HIS A 138 28.42 -12.64 -2.81
C HIS A 138 27.29 -13.68 -2.87
N ASP A 139 26.55 -13.84 -1.78
CA ASP A 139 25.45 -14.81 -1.72
C ASP A 139 24.33 -14.44 -2.70
N ALA A 140 23.96 -13.14 -2.79
CA ALA A 140 22.99 -12.66 -3.75
C ALA A 140 23.40 -12.97 -5.21
N GLN A 141 24.69 -12.89 -5.52
CA GLN A 141 25.21 -13.24 -6.85
C GLN A 141 25.15 -14.75 -7.10
N LEU A 142 25.54 -15.57 -6.12
CA LEU A 142 25.45 -17.03 -6.22
C LEU A 142 24.00 -17.50 -6.40
N GLU A 143 23.09 -16.95 -5.60
CA GLU A 143 21.65 -17.27 -5.68
C GLU A 143 21.07 -16.89 -7.05
N LYS A 144 21.43 -15.70 -7.58
CA LYS A 144 21.02 -15.27 -8.93
C LYS A 144 21.53 -16.22 -10.01
N GLN A 145 22.79 -16.64 -9.92
CA GLN A 145 23.37 -17.59 -10.86
C GLN A 145 22.68 -18.96 -10.76
N ALA A 146 22.45 -19.45 -9.55
CA ALA A 146 21.76 -20.72 -9.33
C ALA A 146 20.34 -20.70 -9.89
N ARG A 147 19.59 -19.61 -9.64
CA ARG A 147 18.26 -19.38 -10.21
C ARG A 147 18.28 -19.39 -11.74
N ASN A 148 19.16 -18.58 -12.34
CA ASN A 148 19.23 -18.47 -13.80
C ASN A 148 19.54 -19.80 -14.46
N ARG A 149 20.49 -20.57 -13.90
CA ARG A 149 20.78 -21.95 -14.38
C ARG A 149 19.57 -22.88 -14.30
N LYS A 150 18.76 -22.77 -13.23
CA LYS A 150 17.53 -23.57 -13.11
C LYS A 150 16.52 -23.20 -14.19
N LEU A 151 16.31 -21.89 -14.41
CA LEU A 151 15.38 -21.39 -15.43
C LEU A 151 15.83 -21.76 -16.85
N GLU A 152 17.12 -21.63 -17.15
CA GLU A 152 17.70 -22.07 -18.44
C GLU A 152 17.53 -23.57 -18.65
N LYS A 153 17.86 -24.38 -17.64
CA LYS A 153 17.69 -25.85 -17.70
C LYS A 153 16.23 -26.27 -17.88
N ALA A 154 15.31 -25.54 -17.28
CA ALA A 154 13.88 -25.77 -17.41
C ALA A 154 13.30 -25.20 -18.71
N GLN A 155 14.13 -24.56 -19.56
CA GLN A 155 13.69 -23.89 -20.79
C GLN A 155 12.50 -22.93 -20.58
N VAL A 156 12.46 -22.24 -19.44
CA VAL A 156 11.40 -21.32 -19.09
C VAL A 156 11.42 -20.14 -20.06
N ALA A 157 10.34 -19.96 -20.76
CA ALA A 157 10.18 -18.81 -21.66
C ALA A 157 9.96 -17.53 -20.83
N TRP A 158 10.92 -16.61 -20.87
CA TRP A 158 10.72 -15.26 -20.40
C TRP A 158 9.80 -14.53 -21.37
N GLY A 159 8.85 -13.78 -20.84
CA GLY A 159 7.88 -13.07 -21.67
C GLY A 159 6.69 -12.62 -20.83
N PRO A 160 5.49 -12.53 -21.43
CA PRO A 160 4.31 -12.04 -20.73
C PRO A 160 3.70 -13.06 -19.75
N TRP A 161 4.42 -14.15 -19.43
CA TRP A 161 3.93 -15.26 -18.64
C TRP A 161 4.54 -15.26 -17.23
N GLN A 162 3.83 -15.85 -16.27
CA GLN A 162 4.40 -16.11 -14.95
C GLN A 162 5.53 -17.12 -15.04
N VAL A 163 6.61 -16.88 -14.29
CA VAL A 163 7.79 -17.73 -14.24
C VAL A 163 7.91 -18.29 -12.81
N PRO A 164 7.77 -19.61 -12.63
CA PRO A 164 7.93 -20.22 -11.32
C PRO A 164 9.39 -20.15 -10.87
N GLY A 165 9.60 -20.00 -9.57
CA GLY A 165 10.95 -20.02 -8.98
C GLY A 165 11.79 -18.77 -9.28
N LEU A 166 11.17 -17.62 -9.51
CA LEU A 166 11.86 -16.33 -9.68
C LEU A 166 12.54 -15.84 -8.41
N ALA A 167 11.96 -16.14 -7.24
CA ALA A 167 12.54 -15.72 -5.97
C ALA A 167 13.92 -16.32 -5.75
N LEU A 168 14.80 -15.57 -5.10
CA LEU A 168 16.07 -16.12 -4.63
C LEU A 168 15.81 -17.08 -3.47
N GLY A 169 16.38 -18.29 -3.53
CA GLY A 169 16.09 -19.37 -2.58
C GLY A 169 16.32 -18.98 -1.12
N GLY A 170 17.41 -18.25 -0.85
CA GLY A 170 17.75 -17.77 0.49
C GLY A 170 16.80 -16.71 1.04
N LEU A 171 16.01 -16.02 0.17
CA LEU A 171 15.03 -15.02 0.62
C LEU A 171 13.72 -15.65 1.09
N ILE A 172 13.36 -16.83 0.60
CA ILE A 172 12.04 -17.45 0.91
C ILE A 172 11.85 -17.65 2.43
N PRO A 173 12.76 -18.36 3.15
CA PRO A 173 12.61 -18.51 4.59
C PRO A 173 12.73 -17.19 5.35
N THR A 174 13.56 -16.28 4.89
CA THR A 174 13.74 -14.95 5.50
C THR A 174 12.48 -14.12 5.38
N HIS A 175 11.82 -14.15 4.23
CA HIS A 175 10.56 -13.44 3.99
C HIS A 175 9.42 -14.04 4.84
N ALA A 176 9.30 -15.36 4.89
CA ALA A 176 8.30 -16.03 5.71
C ALA A 176 8.46 -15.66 7.19
N ALA A 177 9.68 -15.75 7.72
CA ALA A 177 9.97 -15.35 9.11
C ALA A 177 9.67 -13.86 9.37
N ALA A 178 9.95 -12.99 8.41
CA ALA A 178 9.63 -11.57 8.52
C ALA A 178 8.12 -11.30 8.51
N CYS A 179 7.34 -12.03 7.71
CA CYS A 179 5.87 -11.96 7.71
C CYS A 179 5.30 -12.40 9.07
N GLU A 180 5.77 -13.51 9.62
CA GLU A 180 5.37 -13.97 10.95
C GLU A 180 5.74 -12.96 12.05
N ALA A 181 6.96 -12.43 12.02
CA ALA A 181 7.41 -11.41 12.96
C ALA A 181 6.57 -10.14 12.89
N LEU A 182 6.19 -9.70 11.68
CA LEU A 182 5.33 -8.53 11.46
C LEU A 182 3.94 -8.74 12.06
N LEU A 183 3.32 -9.88 11.78
CA LEU A 183 2.02 -10.25 12.36
C LEU A 183 2.09 -10.37 13.89
N ALA A 184 3.18 -10.92 14.41
CA ALA A 184 3.40 -10.99 15.84
C ALA A 184 3.57 -9.63 16.49
N ALA A 185 4.29 -8.70 15.87
CA ALA A 185 4.58 -7.38 16.41
C ALA A 185 3.37 -6.44 16.36
N LEU A 186 2.69 -6.39 15.21
CA LEU A 186 1.56 -5.48 14.98
C LEU A 186 0.22 -6.07 15.43
N GLY A 187 0.10 -7.37 15.53
CA GLY A 187 -1.14 -8.10 15.78
C GLY A 187 -1.74 -7.89 17.17
N ILE A 188 -2.73 -8.74 17.49
CA ILE A 188 -3.44 -8.69 18.77
C ILE A 188 -2.63 -9.44 19.84
N GLY A 189 -2.47 -8.87 21.03
CA GLY A 189 -1.82 -9.52 22.16
C GLY A 189 -1.29 -8.52 23.21
N PRO A 190 -0.85 -9.02 24.38
CA PRO A 190 -0.20 -8.21 25.39
C PRO A 190 1.07 -7.55 24.80
N GLN A 191 1.25 -6.28 25.05
CA GLN A 191 2.40 -5.48 24.56
C GLN A 191 2.54 -5.37 23.03
N ARG A 192 1.56 -5.84 22.25
CA ARG A 192 1.48 -5.67 20.80
C ARG A 192 0.71 -4.40 20.46
N LEU A 193 0.77 -4.00 19.18
CA LEU A 193 0.04 -2.81 18.73
C LEU A 193 -1.47 -2.97 18.81
N GLY A 194 -1.98 -4.19 18.65
CA GLY A 194 -3.40 -4.50 18.70
C GLY A 194 -4.14 -4.23 17.40
N LEU A 195 -3.44 -4.34 16.26
CA LEU A 195 -4.06 -4.30 14.95
C LEU A 195 -4.65 -5.66 14.59
N ARG A 196 -5.85 -5.66 14.01
CA ARG A 196 -6.35 -6.81 13.28
C ARG A 196 -5.77 -6.78 11.87
N ILE A 197 -4.83 -7.69 11.63
CA ILE A 197 -4.13 -7.85 10.35
C ILE A 197 -4.36 -9.26 9.85
N VAL A 198 -4.76 -9.38 8.59
CA VAL A 198 -5.03 -10.66 7.93
C VAL A 198 -4.11 -10.79 6.71
N PRO A 199 -3.26 -11.83 6.66
CA PRO A 199 -2.50 -12.11 5.46
C PRO A 199 -3.46 -12.45 4.32
N LEU A 200 -3.24 -11.88 3.14
CA LEU A 200 -4.00 -12.19 1.96
C LEU A 200 -3.33 -13.34 1.20
N ASN A 201 -4.14 -14.27 0.72
CA ASN A 201 -3.64 -15.18 -0.30
C ASN A 201 -3.42 -14.41 -1.62
N THR A 202 -2.66 -15.02 -2.54
CA THR A 202 -2.26 -14.34 -3.78
C THR A 202 -3.45 -13.92 -4.63
N ARG A 203 -4.53 -14.68 -4.65
CA ARG A 203 -5.77 -14.33 -5.37
C ARG A 203 -6.48 -13.13 -4.73
N GLU A 204 -6.61 -13.12 -3.41
CA GLU A 204 -7.17 -11.99 -2.67
C GLU A 204 -6.31 -10.72 -2.83
N ALA A 205 -4.98 -10.86 -2.83
CA ALA A 205 -4.06 -9.76 -3.07
C ALA A 205 -4.21 -9.18 -4.49
N MET A 206 -4.33 -10.03 -5.51
CA MET A 206 -4.57 -9.60 -6.89
C MET A 206 -5.93 -8.89 -7.04
N LEU A 207 -6.98 -9.35 -6.35
CA LEU A 207 -8.27 -8.67 -6.29
C LEU A 207 -8.15 -7.30 -5.62
N ALA A 208 -7.44 -7.22 -4.48
CA ALA A 208 -7.18 -5.95 -3.80
C ALA A 208 -6.44 -4.96 -4.69
N TRP A 209 -5.45 -5.41 -5.46
CA TRP A 209 -4.76 -4.57 -6.45
C TRP A 209 -5.69 -4.08 -7.55
N ARG A 210 -6.56 -4.95 -8.10
CA ARG A 210 -7.58 -4.55 -9.09
C ARG A 210 -8.48 -3.44 -8.56
N GLU A 211 -9.00 -3.61 -7.34
CA GLU A 211 -9.86 -2.61 -6.69
C GLU A 211 -9.14 -1.27 -6.47
N MET A 212 -7.85 -1.32 -6.11
CA MET A 212 -7.07 -0.10 -5.89
C MET A 212 -6.70 0.60 -7.21
N LEU A 213 -6.54 -0.15 -8.29
CA LEU A 213 -6.24 0.37 -9.63
C LEU A 213 -7.48 0.88 -10.35
N ASP A 214 -8.61 0.20 -10.17
CA ASP A 214 -9.90 0.54 -10.79
C ASP A 214 -11.04 0.22 -9.82
N PRO A 215 -11.50 1.22 -9.04
CA PRO A 215 -12.56 1.02 -8.06
C PRO A 215 -13.87 0.46 -8.62
N ASP A 216 -14.21 0.78 -9.87
CA ASP A 216 -15.42 0.26 -10.50
C ASP A 216 -15.28 -1.23 -10.86
N ARG A 217 -14.10 -1.65 -11.27
CA ARG A 217 -13.82 -3.03 -11.68
C ARG A 217 -13.76 -3.99 -10.48
N GLY A 218 -13.24 -3.54 -9.37
CA GLY A 218 -13.09 -4.37 -8.16
C GLY A 218 -14.43 -4.76 -7.50
N ALA A 219 -15.53 -4.10 -7.86
CA ALA A 219 -16.84 -4.38 -7.29
C ALA A 219 -17.56 -5.58 -7.93
N ASP A 220 -17.04 -6.12 -9.05
CA ASP A 220 -17.65 -7.25 -9.75
C ASP A 220 -17.08 -8.60 -9.27
N PRO A 221 -17.87 -9.40 -8.51
CA PRO A 221 -17.43 -10.71 -8.02
C PRO A 221 -17.05 -11.69 -9.14
N GLN A 222 -17.69 -11.58 -10.31
CA GLN A 222 -17.46 -12.50 -11.45
C GLN A 222 -16.06 -12.27 -12.07
N GLN A 223 -15.49 -11.10 -11.93
CA GLN A 223 -14.12 -10.84 -12.39
C GLN A 223 -13.05 -11.51 -11.53
N GLY A 224 -13.37 -11.92 -10.30
CA GLY A 224 -12.48 -12.70 -9.45
C GLY A 224 -12.13 -14.05 -10.04
N ASP A 225 -13.07 -14.69 -10.73
CA ASP A 225 -12.88 -16.01 -11.32
C ASP A 225 -11.92 -16.01 -12.52
N ALA A 226 -11.68 -14.85 -13.13
CA ALA A 226 -10.75 -14.70 -14.24
C ALA A 226 -9.27 -14.56 -13.83
N LEU A 227 -8.96 -14.49 -12.52
CA LEU A 227 -7.59 -14.45 -12.04
C LEU A 227 -6.99 -15.85 -12.00
N ALA A 228 -5.83 -16.02 -12.62
CA ALA A 228 -5.11 -17.29 -12.64
C ALA A 228 -3.75 -17.16 -11.96
N THR A 229 -3.43 -18.08 -11.07
CA THR A 229 -2.12 -18.23 -10.48
C THR A 229 -1.52 -19.57 -10.85
N ILE A 230 -0.20 -19.69 -10.83
CA ILE A 230 0.49 -20.94 -11.11
C ILE A 230 0.20 -22.03 -10.07
N TYR A 231 -0.48 -21.68 -8.97
CA TYR A 231 -0.88 -22.59 -7.88
C TYR A 231 -2.36 -22.98 -7.89
N ASP A 232 -3.21 -22.29 -8.67
CA ASP A 232 -4.66 -22.55 -8.69
C ASP A 232 -5.05 -23.94 -9.24
N ALA A 233 -4.14 -24.61 -9.95
CA ALA A 233 -4.45 -25.84 -10.65
C ALA A 233 -4.25 -27.12 -9.80
N GLY A 234 -3.86 -27.01 -8.54
CA GLY A 234 -3.54 -28.18 -7.68
C GLY A 234 -2.39 -29.06 -8.24
N HIS A 235 -1.69 -28.56 -9.24
CA HIS A 235 -0.57 -29.21 -9.88
C HIS A 235 0.72 -28.50 -9.47
N PRO A 236 1.81 -29.23 -9.22
CA PRO A 236 3.12 -28.59 -9.12
C PRO A 236 3.35 -27.80 -10.41
N PRO A 237 4.02 -26.62 -10.33
CA PRO A 237 4.28 -25.81 -11.51
C PRO A 237 4.84 -26.70 -12.59
N LEU A 238 4.17 -26.72 -13.76
CA LEU A 238 4.51 -27.58 -14.88
C LEU A 238 5.84 -27.17 -15.48
N MET A 239 6.91 -27.43 -14.77
CA MET A 239 8.29 -27.21 -15.23
C MET A 239 8.67 -28.11 -16.41
N ALA A 240 7.82 -29.10 -16.75
CA ALA A 240 8.13 -30.15 -17.70
C ALA A 240 7.27 -30.15 -18.97
N ASP A 241 6.21 -29.35 -19.03
CA ASP A 241 5.33 -29.31 -20.23
C ASP A 241 5.61 -28.04 -21.04
N PRO A 242 6.29 -28.14 -22.20
CA PRO A 242 6.49 -26.99 -23.09
C PRO A 242 5.17 -26.44 -23.69
N PHE A 243 4.07 -27.17 -23.53
CA PHE A 243 2.73 -26.79 -23.97
C PHE A 243 1.77 -26.56 -22.80
N GLY A 244 2.28 -26.51 -21.55
CA GLY A 244 1.48 -26.21 -20.38
C GLY A 244 0.79 -24.84 -20.47
N PRO A 245 -0.28 -24.59 -19.70
CA PRO A 245 -1.04 -23.34 -19.77
C PRO A 245 -0.13 -22.17 -19.44
N HIS A 246 0.07 -21.27 -20.40
CA HIS A 246 0.79 -20.03 -20.21
C HIS A 246 -0.08 -19.09 -19.36
N ILE A 247 0.24 -18.96 -18.09
CA ILE A 247 -0.47 -18.07 -17.15
C ILE A 247 0.12 -16.67 -17.28
N PRO A 248 -0.68 -15.65 -17.62
CA PRO A 248 -0.19 -14.29 -17.77
C PRO A 248 0.48 -13.78 -16.50
N GLN A 249 1.49 -12.91 -16.65
CA GLN A 249 2.10 -12.21 -15.52
C GLN A 249 1.05 -11.56 -14.62
N VAL A 250 1.33 -11.46 -13.33
CA VAL A 250 0.46 -10.79 -12.35
C VAL A 250 0.09 -9.39 -12.83
N ALA A 251 1.06 -8.63 -13.33
CA ALA A 251 0.85 -7.30 -13.88
C ALA A 251 -0.23 -7.26 -14.97
N ALA A 252 -0.20 -8.20 -15.91
CA ALA A 252 -1.17 -8.27 -17.01
C ALA A 252 -2.59 -8.58 -16.53
N GLN A 253 -2.71 -9.24 -15.39
CA GLN A 253 -4.00 -9.62 -14.81
C GLN A 253 -4.61 -8.52 -13.93
N VAL A 254 -3.79 -7.75 -13.21
CA VAL A 254 -4.28 -6.74 -12.25
C VAL A 254 -4.47 -5.36 -12.86
N LEU A 255 -3.66 -5.00 -13.83
CA LEU A 255 -3.74 -3.69 -14.47
C LEU A 255 -5.08 -3.47 -15.17
N PRO A 256 -5.61 -2.23 -15.16
CA PRO A 256 -6.77 -1.89 -15.97
C PRO A 256 -6.43 -2.04 -17.47
N PRO A 257 -7.44 -2.24 -18.33
CA PRO A 257 -7.24 -2.43 -19.77
C PRO A 257 -6.44 -1.31 -20.42
N TYR A 258 -6.57 -0.11 -19.88
CA TYR A 258 -5.75 1.03 -20.26
C TYR A 258 -5.47 1.95 -19.05
N ALA A 259 -4.28 2.51 -19.03
CA ALA A 259 -3.94 3.64 -18.18
C ALA A 259 -3.02 4.57 -18.97
N ARG A 260 -3.34 5.85 -18.97
CA ARG A 260 -2.57 6.86 -19.70
C ARG A 260 -2.54 8.19 -18.95
N VAL A 261 -1.50 8.96 -19.17
CA VAL A 261 -1.46 10.35 -18.71
C VAL A 261 -2.29 11.20 -19.66
N GLY A 262 -3.28 11.89 -19.11
CA GLY A 262 -4.12 12.85 -19.82
C GLY A 262 -3.62 14.28 -19.66
N GLN A 263 -4.48 15.23 -20.00
CA GLN A 263 -4.19 16.65 -19.79
C GLN A 263 -4.04 16.97 -18.29
N GLY A 264 -3.16 17.91 -17.98
CA GLY A 264 -2.94 18.41 -16.61
C GLY A 264 -2.46 17.32 -15.66
N GLU A 265 -1.64 16.37 -16.14
CA GLU A 265 -1.02 15.33 -15.31
C GLU A 265 -2.02 14.41 -14.58
N THR A 266 -3.19 14.31 -15.16
CA THR A 266 -4.24 13.40 -14.70
C THR A 266 -4.04 12.03 -15.31
N ILE A 267 -4.10 10.98 -14.52
CA ILE A 267 -4.03 9.60 -14.99
C ILE A 267 -5.45 9.13 -15.27
N GLN A 268 -5.73 8.75 -16.51
CA GLN A 268 -6.94 8.04 -16.85
C GLN A 268 -6.71 6.54 -16.67
N ALA A 269 -7.43 5.91 -15.75
CA ALA A 269 -7.35 4.47 -15.48
C ALA A 269 -8.76 3.91 -15.33
N GLY A 270 -9.12 2.97 -16.20
CA GLY A 270 -10.50 2.48 -16.23
C GLY A 270 -11.51 3.62 -16.46
N GLY A 271 -12.54 3.67 -15.61
CA GLY A 271 -13.59 4.70 -15.63
C GLY A 271 -13.26 5.98 -14.84
N HIS A 272 -12.04 6.12 -14.30
CA HIS A 272 -11.67 7.21 -13.40
C HIS A 272 -10.48 8.02 -13.91
N TYR A 273 -10.41 9.25 -13.41
CA TYR A 273 -9.27 10.15 -13.55
C TYR A 273 -8.64 10.35 -12.18
N VAL A 274 -7.35 10.06 -12.05
CA VAL A 274 -6.60 10.09 -10.79
C VAL A 274 -5.59 11.23 -10.82
N ARG A 275 -5.50 11.97 -9.71
CA ARG A 275 -4.45 12.96 -9.45
C ARG A 275 -3.55 12.46 -8.33
N MET A 276 -2.25 12.66 -8.52
CA MET A 276 -1.22 12.27 -7.58
C MET A 276 -0.58 13.48 -6.91
N LEU A 277 -0.51 13.45 -5.59
CA LEU A 277 0.19 14.45 -4.78
C LEU A 277 1.31 13.74 -4.01
N ALA A 278 2.45 14.39 -3.89
CA ALA A 278 3.58 13.90 -3.11
C ALA A 278 3.94 14.88 -2.01
N MET A 279 4.26 14.37 -0.82
CA MET A 279 4.78 15.20 0.25
C MET A 279 6.17 15.71 -0.10
N THR A 280 6.34 17.03 -0.06
CA THR A 280 7.62 17.71 -0.34
C THR A 280 8.26 18.30 0.90
N LEU A 281 7.44 18.66 1.89
CA LEU A 281 7.90 19.15 3.20
C LEU A 281 7.06 18.51 4.30
N GLY A 282 7.73 17.99 5.32
CA GLY A 282 7.10 17.45 6.53
C GLY A 282 6.50 18.53 7.43
N PRO A 283 5.79 18.14 8.48
CA PRO A 283 5.16 19.07 9.42
C PRO A 283 6.22 19.90 10.19
N SER A 284 5.86 21.12 10.52
CA SER A 284 6.70 22.06 11.27
C SER A 284 6.68 21.83 12.79
N HIS A 285 5.73 21.03 13.27
CA HIS A 285 5.58 20.63 14.66
C HIS A 285 5.08 19.19 14.74
N PRO A 286 5.23 18.52 15.88
CA PRO A 286 4.76 17.15 16.04
C PRO A 286 3.26 17.04 15.79
N VAL A 287 2.88 16.18 14.85
CA VAL A 287 1.51 15.81 14.50
C VAL A 287 1.46 14.31 14.27
N ASP A 288 0.30 13.70 14.40
CA ASP A 288 0.11 12.30 14.05
C ASP A 288 -0.88 12.13 12.88
N PHE A 289 -0.98 10.92 12.35
CA PHE A 289 -1.88 10.63 11.22
C PHE A 289 -3.35 10.84 11.57
N ARG A 290 -3.74 10.68 12.82
CA ARG A 290 -5.14 10.90 13.25
C ARG A 290 -5.53 12.36 13.17
N ASP A 291 -4.58 13.26 13.46
CA ASP A 291 -4.79 14.71 13.27
C ASP A 291 -5.10 15.02 11.80
N LEU A 292 -4.37 14.39 10.86
CA LEU A 292 -4.70 14.52 9.44
C LEU A 292 -6.09 13.95 9.14
N TYR A 293 -6.35 12.74 9.63
CA TYR A 293 -7.57 11.99 9.31
C TYR A 293 -8.84 12.74 9.74
N ASP A 294 -8.80 13.38 10.90
CA ASP A 294 -9.91 14.19 11.44
C ASP A 294 -10.20 15.46 10.60
N HIS A 295 -9.21 15.95 9.86
CA HIS A 295 -9.35 17.17 9.03
C HIS A 295 -9.77 16.86 7.59
N LEU A 296 -9.72 15.60 7.17
CA LEU A 296 -10.03 15.24 5.79
C LEU A 296 -11.56 15.23 5.55
N PRO A 297 -12.05 15.85 4.46
CA PRO A 297 -13.47 15.86 4.14
C PRO A 297 -14.04 14.45 3.93
N ALA A 298 -15.19 14.17 4.51
CA ALA A 298 -15.84 12.87 4.38
C ALA A 298 -16.34 12.58 2.94
N ASP A 299 -16.60 13.62 2.15
CA ASP A 299 -17.07 13.55 0.76
C ASP A 299 -15.93 13.36 -0.26
N LEU A 300 -14.68 13.30 0.19
CA LEU A 300 -13.52 13.25 -0.68
C LEU A 300 -12.95 11.83 -0.79
N PRO A 301 -13.02 11.21 -1.99
CA PRO A 301 -12.30 9.96 -2.22
C PRO A 301 -10.80 10.23 -2.19
N MET A 302 -10.06 9.42 -1.44
CA MET A 302 -8.62 9.59 -1.32
C MET A 302 -7.90 8.28 -0.98
N ARG A 303 -6.62 8.26 -1.31
CA ARG A 303 -5.66 7.26 -0.84
C ARG A 303 -4.45 7.97 -0.26
N TYR A 304 -4.04 7.53 0.89
CA TYR A 304 -2.78 7.86 1.53
C TYR A 304 -1.86 6.64 1.45
N THR A 305 -0.60 6.83 1.08
CA THR A 305 0.38 5.75 1.02
C THR A 305 1.69 6.20 1.65
N LEU A 306 2.15 5.42 2.61
CA LEU A 306 3.43 5.52 3.29
C LEU A 306 4.35 4.42 2.78
N HIS A 307 5.53 4.78 2.26
CA HIS A 307 6.63 3.86 2.03
C HIS A 307 7.70 4.11 3.08
N LEU A 308 8.20 3.05 3.68
CA LEU A 308 9.24 3.10 4.67
C LEU A 308 10.27 2.00 4.41
N ALA A 309 11.53 2.38 4.35
CA ALA A 309 12.63 1.45 4.15
C ALA A 309 13.82 1.82 5.05
N PRO A 310 14.66 0.85 5.46
CA PRO A 310 15.91 1.14 6.13
C PRO A 310 16.77 2.09 5.28
N TRP A 311 17.39 3.06 5.92
CA TRP A 311 18.32 3.90 5.21
C TRP A 311 19.66 3.16 5.01
N SER A 312 19.90 2.71 3.81
CA SER A 312 21.18 2.10 3.43
C SER A 312 22.20 3.18 3.07
N GLY A 313 22.72 3.91 4.01
CA GLY A 313 23.64 5.04 3.81
C GLY A 313 24.27 5.08 2.43
N GLY A 314 23.92 6.07 1.64
CA GLY A 314 24.42 6.18 0.25
C GLY A 314 25.91 5.95 0.21
N GLY A 315 26.37 5.02 -0.66
CA GLY A 315 27.73 4.53 -0.68
C GLY A 315 28.76 5.65 -0.52
N ARG A 316 29.91 5.36 0.05
CA ARG A 316 30.97 6.33 0.44
C ARG A 316 31.22 7.44 -0.61
N LEU A 317 31.05 7.11 -1.90
CA LEU A 317 31.18 8.05 -3.03
C LEU A 317 30.04 9.09 -3.07
N LYS A 318 28.77 8.69 -2.81
CA LYS A 318 27.63 9.64 -2.75
C LYS A 318 27.74 10.55 -1.52
N THR A 319 28.24 10.02 -0.42
CA THR A 319 28.50 10.79 0.81
C THR A 319 29.63 11.80 0.60
N LEU A 320 30.67 11.44 -0.13
CA LEU A 320 31.79 12.33 -0.48
C LEU A 320 31.36 13.40 -1.49
N ALA A 321 30.61 13.04 -2.53
CA ALA A 321 30.07 13.98 -3.51
C ALA A 321 29.08 14.97 -2.85
N ALA A 322 28.21 14.49 -1.96
CA ALA A 322 27.35 15.36 -1.15
C ALA A 322 28.16 16.29 -0.24
N ALA A 323 29.23 15.82 0.38
CA ALA A 323 30.12 16.65 1.22
C ALA A 323 30.83 17.75 0.40
N ILE A 324 31.26 17.46 -0.82
CA ILE A 324 31.90 18.45 -1.71
C ILE A 324 30.90 19.51 -2.19
N LEU A 325 29.68 19.09 -2.56
CA LEU A 325 28.61 20.02 -2.98
C LEU A 325 28.07 20.89 -1.85
N THR A 326 28.22 20.45 -0.59
CA THR A 326 27.71 21.17 0.60
C THR A 326 28.61 22.28 1.06
N TRP A 327 29.84 22.37 0.56
CA TRP A 327 30.79 23.41 0.98
C TRP A 327 30.41 24.81 0.43
N SER A 328 29.58 24.89 -0.58
CA SER A 328 29.30 26.12 -1.30
C SER A 328 27.98 26.84 -1.01
N ASN A 329 27.08 26.32 -0.17
CA ASN A 329 25.72 26.91 -0.04
C ASN A 329 25.16 26.89 1.39
N GLY A 330 24.70 28.05 1.90
CA GLY A 330 24.21 28.21 3.28
C GLY A 330 22.97 27.34 3.64
N ALA A 331 22.05 27.13 2.67
CA ALA A 331 20.89 26.23 2.82
C ALA A 331 21.32 24.78 3.11
N ASN A 332 22.45 24.35 2.56
CA ASN A 332 23.02 23.03 2.80
C ASN A 332 23.49 22.80 4.24
N ARG A 333 23.75 23.87 5.03
CA ARG A 333 24.16 23.72 6.44
C ARG A 333 23.04 23.19 7.31
N LEU A 334 21.80 23.64 7.14
CA LEU A 334 20.62 23.18 7.88
C LEU A 334 20.31 21.72 7.51
N ILE A 335 20.32 21.39 6.22
CA ILE A 335 20.09 20.03 5.74
C ILE A 335 21.16 19.07 6.31
N ASN A 336 22.42 19.50 6.34
CA ASN A 336 23.49 18.68 6.89
C ASN A 336 23.45 18.57 8.41
N ALA A 337 22.96 19.59 9.12
CA ALA A 337 22.75 19.53 10.55
C ALA A 337 21.64 18.51 10.88
N ALA A 338 20.49 18.60 10.21
CA ALA A 338 19.39 17.65 10.35
C ALA A 338 19.84 16.21 10.01
N ARG A 339 20.60 16.03 8.92
CA ARG A 339 21.14 14.71 8.55
C ARG A 339 22.09 14.16 9.62
N ARG A 340 22.95 15.00 10.20
CA ARG A 340 23.86 14.58 11.29
C ARG A 340 23.09 14.18 12.54
N ASP A 341 22.02 14.90 12.87
CA ASP A 341 21.15 14.56 13.98
C ASP A 341 20.51 13.18 13.80
N VAL A 342 19.91 12.91 12.63
CA VAL A 342 19.34 11.59 12.28
C VAL A 342 20.39 10.49 12.44
N LEU A 343 21.62 10.71 11.95
CA LEU A 343 22.68 9.72 12.04
C LEU A 343 23.17 9.50 13.48
N ALA A 344 23.24 10.57 14.28
CA ALA A 344 23.63 10.47 15.69
C ALA A 344 22.59 9.67 16.49
N ARG A 345 21.29 9.95 16.27
CA ARG A 345 20.20 9.18 16.89
C ARG A 345 20.20 7.73 16.41
N SER A 346 20.52 7.48 15.15
CA SER A 346 20.64 6.11 14.62
C SER A 346 21.76 5.33 15.30
N GLN A 347 22.91 5.98 15.60
CA GLN A 347 23.98 5.38 16.38
C GLN A 347 23.58 5.14 17.84
N ALA A 348 22.67 5.93 18.36
CA ALA A 348 22.10 5.76 19.70
C ALA A 348 20.98 4.70 19.78
N GLY A 349 20.67 4.02 18.67
CA GLY A 349 19.71 2.90 18.63
C GLY A 349 18.33 3.22 18.03
N ASP A 350 18.09 4.45 17.54
CA ASP A 350 16.86 4.81 16.81
C ASP A 350 17.12 4.69 15.29
N PRO A 351 16.65 3.64 14.60
CA PRO A 351 17.03 3.37 13.23
C PRO A 351 16.71 4.51 12.28
N ALA A 352 17.67 4.86 11.41
CA ALA A 352 17.42 5.78 10.32
C ALA A 352 16.65 5.07 9.19
N CYS A 353 15.65 5.74 8.66
CA CYS A 353 14.83 5.24 7.56
C CYS A 353 14.61 6.29 6.48
N SER A 354 14.33 5.80 5.28
CA SER A 354 13.87 6.58 4.15
C SER A 354 12.36 6.46 4.05
N MET A 355 11.68 7.59 3.93
CA MET A 355 10.22 7.67 3.88
C MET A 355 9.76 8.40 2.63
N GLN A 356 8.71 7.89 2.00
CA GLN A 356 7.95 8.58 0.95
C GLN A 356 6.48 8.58 1.34
N ILE A 357 5.81 9.71 1.16
CA ILE A 357 4.37 9.84 1.37
C ILE A 357 3.74 10.37 0.11
N MET A 358 2.71 9.64 -0.34
CA MET A 358 1.93 9.97 -1.52
C MET A 358 0.45 10.01 -1.15
N PHE A 359 -0.25 10.90 -1.81
CA PHE A 359 -1.70 10.96 -1.77
C PHE A 359 -2.24 10.84 -3.19
N SER A 360 -3.39 10.23 -3.33
CA SER A 360 -4.15 10.29 -4.57
C SER A 360 -5.61 10.56 -4.30
N THR A 361 -6.26 11.20 -5.26
CA THR A 361 -7.70 11.37 -5.30
C THR A 361 -8.19 11.12 -6.72
N TRP A 362 -9.46 10.80 -6.88
CA TRP A 362 -10.02 10.46 -8.19
C TRP A 362 -11.39 11.06 -8.40
N GLY A 363 -11.79 11.17 -9.65
CA GLY A 363 -13.08 11.65 -10.09
C GLY A 363 -13.51 11.02 -11.41
N LYS A 364 -14.73 11.28 -11.84
CA LYS A 364 -15.25 10.78 -13.12
C LYS A 364 -14.80 11.65 -14.31
N THR A 365 -14.33 12.86 -14.05
CA THR A 365 -13.75 13.75 -15.06
C THR A 365 -12.38 14.29 -14.60
N PRO A 366 -11.53 14.76 -15.54
CA PRO A 366 -10.24 15.39 -15.19
C PRO A 366 -10.40 16.62 -14.30
N GLU A 367 -11.45 17.43 -14.56
CA GLU A 367 -11.75 18.65 -13.81
C GLU A 367 -12.11 18.33 -12.37
N GLU A 368 -12.98 17.32 -12.17
CA GLU A 368 -13.38 16.85 -10.86
C GLU A 368 -12.17 16.31 -10.07
N ALA A 369 -11.33 15.50 -10.70
CA ALA A 369 -10.11 14.99 -10.07
C ALA A 369 -9.15 16.14 -9.68
N GLY A 370 -9.01 17.14 -10.54
CA GLY A 370 -8.19 18.32 -10.28
C GLY A 370 -8.73 19.20 -9.14
N GLU A 371 -10.04 19.38 -9.06
CA GLU A 371 -10.68 20.12 -7.95
C GLU A 371 -10.50 19.38 -6.62
N ARG A 372 -10.76 18.07 -6.62
CA ARG A 372 -10.55 17.21 -5.45
C ARG A 372 -9.10 17.23 -4.97
N ALA A 373 -8.12 17.21 -5.89
CA ALA A 373 -6.71 17.31 -5.55
C ALA A 373 -6.36 18.64 -4.87
N ARG A 374 -6.87 19.77 -5.38
CA ARG A 374 -6.69 21.07 -4.73
C ARG A 374 -7.30 21.12 -3.33
N ARG A 375 -8.51 20.59 -3.16
CA ARG A 375 -9.16 20.51 -1.85
C ARG A 375 -8.36 19.62 -0.89
N LEU A 376 -7.86 18.49 -1.38
CA LEU A 376 -7.03 17.56 -0.61
C LEU A 376 -5.72 18.23 -0.18
N ALA A 377 -5.00 18.87 -1.10
CA ALA A 377 -3.75 19.59 -0.80
C ALA A 377 -3.96 20.69 0.25
N GLN A 378 -5.04 21.44 0.16
CA GLN A 378 -5.38 22.50 1.13
C GLN A 378 -5.61 21.89 2.53
N ARG A 379 -6.29 20.75 2.63
CA ARG A 379 -6.54 20.08 3.91
C ARG A 379 -5.27 19.46 4.49
N ILE A 380 -4.44 18.86 3.65
CA ILE A 380 -3.13 18.37 4.08
C ILE A 380 -2.26 19.52 4.60
N GLY A 381 -2.31 20.70 3.98
CA GLY A 381 -1.59 21.88 4.44
C GLY A 381 -1.96 22.32 5.87
N SER A 382 -3.17 22.02 6.34
CA SER A 382 -3.57 22.27 7.73
C SER A 382 -2.98 21.26 8.73
N TRP A 383 -2.43 20.14 8.26
CA TRP A 383 -1.77 19.12 9.07
C TRP A 383 -0.32 19.54 9.39
N GLY A 384 -0.16 20.38 10.38
CA GLY A 384 1.15 20.86 10.81
C GLY A 384 1.95 21.64 9.78
N GLY A 385 1.31 22.19 8.74
CA GLY A 385 2.00 22.91 7.66
C GLY A 385 2.69 21.98 6.65
N VAL A 386 2.26 20.73 6.53
CA VAL A 386 2.75 19.78 5.51
C VAL A 386 2.51 20.36 4.12
N MET A 387 3.53 20.32 3.28
CA MET A 387 3.42 20.72 1.88
C MET A 387 3.36 19.48 0.99
N VAL A 388 2.41 19.49 0.09
CA VAL A 388 2.28 18.51 -0.99
C VAL A 388 2.27 19.22 -2.32
N GLU A 389 2.80 18.57 -3.34
CA GLU A 389 2.84 19.06 -4.72
C GLU A 389 2.28 18.00 -5.65
N ASP A 390 1.71 18.45 -6.78
CA ASP A 390 1.35 17.55 -7.87
C ASP A 390 2.60 16.82 -8.38
N VAL A 391 2.44 15.57 -8.75
CA VAL A 391 3.52 14.80 -9.39
C VAL A 391 3.58 15.18 -10.87
N PHE A 392 4.58 15.97 -11.23
CA PHE A 392 4.76 16.51 -12.58
C PHE A 392 5.44 15.52 -13.54
N GLY A 393 5.13 15.65 -14.83
CA GLY A 393 5.73 14.90 -15.91
C GLY A 393 5.08 13.55 -16.15
N ASP A 394 5.60 12.47 -15.58
CA ASP A 394 5.01 11.13 -15.66
C ASP A 394 4.49 10.69 -14.28
N PRO A 395 3.21 10.90 -13.95
CA PRO A 395 2.63 10.50 -12.67
C PRO A 395 2.32 8.98 -12.58
N LEU A 396 2.38 8.23 -13.70
CA LEU A 396 2.06 6.78 -13.70
C LEU A 396 2.91 5.97 -12.71
N PRO A 397 4.24 6.13 -12.64
CA PRO A 397 5.04 5.38 -11.66
C PRO A 397 4.68 5.75 -10.21
N ALA A 398 4.32 7.01 -9.92
CA ALA A 398 3.88 7.41 -8.59
C ALA A 398 2.53 6.78 -8.23
N TRP A 399 1.61 6.74 -9.19
CA TRP A 399 0.32 6.06 -9.03
C TRP A 399 0.47 4.57 -8.74
N LEU A 400 1.30 3.86 -9.50
CA LEU A 400 1.59 2.44 -9.27
C LEU A 400 2.27 2.23 -7.91
N ALA A 401 3.20 3.11 -7.53
CA ALA A 401 3.85 3.06 -6.23
C ALA A 401 2.90 3.39 -5.07
N SER A 402 1.82 4.14 -5.32
CA SER A 402 0.80 4.40 -4.29
C SER A 402 -0.03 3.16 -3.93
N ILE A 403 0.14 2.06 -4.64
CA ILE A 403 -0.54 0.79 -4.40
C ILE A 403 0.44 -0.18 -3.76
N PRO A 404 0.19 -0.64 -2.53
CA PRO A 404 1.15 -1.44 -1.80
C PRO A 404 1.39 -2.77 -2.51
N GLY A 405 2.65 -3.15 -2.61
CA GLY A 405 3.06 -4.42 -3.21
C GLY A 405 3.26 -4.39 -4.72
N LEU A 406 2.97 -3.30 -5.44
CA LEU A 406 3.20 -3.23 -6.88
C LEU A 406 4.58 -2.67 -7.25
N MET A 407 5.08 -1.69 -6.50
CA MET A 407 6.41 -1.10 -6.69
C MET A 407 7.08 -0.83 -5.34
N THR A 408 8.39 -0.96 -5.31
CA THR A 408 9.17 -0.76 -4.07
C THR A 408 9.31 0.69 -3.66
N GLN A 409 9.23 1.64 -4.59
CA GLN A 409 9.28 3.08 -4.36
C GLN A 409 8.71 3.85 -5.54
N GLY A 410 8.24 5.07 -5.29
CA GLY A 410 7.78 6.00 -6.33
C GLY A 410 8.86 7.02 -6.73
N PRO A 411 8.70 7.70 -7.87
CA PRO A 411 9.57 8.79 -8.32
C PRO A 411 9.22 10.11 -7.59
N VAL A 412 9.07 10.03 -6.28
CA VAL A 412 8.71 11.15 -5.42
C VAL A 412 9.80 11.42 -4.39
N ARG A 413 9.75 12.58 -3.76
CA ARG A 413 10.76 12.98 -2.79
C ARG A 413 10.85 11.96 -1.65
N THR A 414 12.08 11.57 -1.32
CA THR A 414 12.38 10.70 -0.18
C THR A 414 12.86 11.56 0.98
N HIS A 415 12.27 11.35 2.14
CA HIS A 415 12.63 12.01 3.40
C HIS A 415 13.50 11.06 4.22
N LEU A 416 14.57 11.58 4.80
CA LEU A 416 15.42 10.87 5.74
C LEU A 416 15.04 11.30 7.16
N LEU A 417 14.69 10.35 8.01
CA LEU A 417 14.29 10.58 9.39
C LEU A 417 14.59 9.34 10.25
N ASN A 418 14.43 9.47 11.55
CA ASN A 418 14.50 8.31 12.44
C ASN A 418 13.15 7.59 12.51
N LEU A 419 13.16 6.32 12.87
CA LEU A 419 11.96 5.49 12.95
C LEU A 419 10.95 6.07 13.95
N SER A 420 11.42 6.61 15.08
CA SER A 420 10.57 7.27 16.07
C SER A 420 9.75 8.43 15.47
N ASP A 421 10.36 9.25 14.61
CA ASP A 421 9.67 10.35 13.93
C ASP A 421 8.74 9.80 12.81
N ALA A 422 9.16 8.73 12.13
CA ALA A 422 8.35 8.10 11.09
C ALA A 422 7.04 7.50 11.64
N CYS A 423 7.03 7.09 12.91
CA CYS A 423 5.84 6.50 13.55
C CYS A 423 4.62 7.44 13.56
N ALA A 424 4.84 8.75 13.52
CA ALA A 424 3.77 9.74 13.44
C ALA A 424 2.95 9.67 12.14
N PHE A 425 3.55 9.14 11.08
CA PHE A 425 2.95 9.04 9.75
C PHE A 425 2.25 7.70 9.48
N PHE A 426 2.27 6.76 10.42
CA PHE A 426 1.61 5.48 10.24
C PHE A 426 0.10 5.65 10.20
N PRO A 427 -0.59 5.17 9.16
CA PRO A 427 -2.01 5.41 8.95
C PRO A 427 -2.88 4.47 9.82
N VAL A 428 -2.76 4.61 11.12
CA VAL A 428 -3.50 3.85 12.13
C VAL A 428 -4.53 4.74 12.78
N ALA A 429 -5.71 4.84 12.18
CA ALA A 429 -6.82 5.64 12.70
C ALA A 429 -8.07 4.80 12.93
N SER A 430 -8.34 3.83 12.07
CA SER A 430 -9.59 3.09 12.07
C SER A 430 -9.65 2.03 13.16
N GLN A 431 -10.86 1.79 13.64
CA GLN A 431 -11.15 0.72 14.57
C GLN A 431 -11.61 -0.53 13.81
N ALA A 432 -11.09 -1.70 14.20
CA ALA A 432 -11.60 -2.97 13.74
C ALA A 432 -12.95 -3.28 14.39
N SER A 433 -13.91 -3.75 13.58
CA SER A 433 -15.14 -4.30 14.15
C SER A 433 -14.83 -5.57 14.93
N PRO A 434 -15.39 -5.77 16.14
CA PRO A 434 -15.28 -7.03 16.85
C PRO A 434 -16.06 -8.16 16.16
N TRP A 435 -16.98 -7.82 15.25
CA TRP A 435 -17.83 -8.76 14.52
C TRP A 435 -17.57 -8.64 13.01
N SER A 436 -17.65 -9.74 12.31
CA SER A 436 -17.60 -9.80 10.84
C SER A 436 -18.99 -9.54 10.22
N GLU A 437 -20.04 -9.92 10.95
CA GLU A 437 -21.44 -9.77 10.55
C GLU A 437 -22.27 -9.45 11.79
N GLY A 438 -23.35 -8.70 11.62
CA GLY A 438 -24.25 -8.31 12.72
C GLY A 438 -25.61 -7.89 12.24
N PRO A 439 -26.63 -7.92 13.13
CA PRO A 439 -28.00 -7.48 12.80
C PRO A 439 -28.10 -5.96 12.65
N CYS A 440 -27.13 -5.22 13.18
CA CYS A 440 -27.11 -3.76 13.17
C CYS A 440 -25.84 -3.25 12.50
N LEU A 441 -25.96 -2.15 11.77
CA LEU A 441 -24.82 -1.42 11.24
C LEU A 441 -24.57 -0.20 12.13
N LEU A 442 -23.45 -0.19 12.83
CA LEU A 442 -23.04 0.91 13.69
C LEU A 442 -22.02 1.79 12.95
N ARG A 443 -21.95 3.05 13.36
CA ARG A 443 -20.93 3.97 12.87
C ARG A 443 -19.78 4.07 13.87
N GLY A 444 -18.59 3.73 13.44
CA GLY A 444 -17.38 3.94 14.21
C GLY A 444 -17.00 5.43 14.33
N PRO A 445 -16.02 5.76 15.18
CA PRO A 445 -15.62 7.15 15.47
C PRO A 445 -15.21 7.93 14.22
N GLN A 446 -14.59 7.29 13.25
CA GLN A 446 -14.14 7.90 11.99
C GLN A 446 -15.14 7.70 10.84
N GLY A 447 -16.37 7.27 11.13
CA GLY A 447 -17.40 7.06 10.13
C GLY A 447 -17.38 5.67 9.47
N GLN A 448 -16.46 4.78 9.85
CA GLN A 448 -16.43 3.43 9.29
C GLN A 448 -17.66 2.62 9.69
N PRO A 449 -18.18 1.78 8.79
CA PRO A 449 -19.26 0.86 9.12
C PRO A 449 -18.73 -0.27 10.02
N LEU A 450 -19.42 -0.50 11.13
CA LEU A 450 -19.18 -1.60 12.06
C LEU A 450 -20.43 -2.49 12.06
N PRO A 451 -20.37 -3.70 11.53
CA PRO A 451 -21.48 -4.64 11.52
C PRO A 451 -21.83 -5.16 12.90
#